data_27fdd1724d9dc683b70ea09d8ee039d9
#
_entry.id   27fdd1724d9dc683b70ea09d8ee039d9
#
_cell.length_a   1.000
_cell.length_b   1.000
_cell.length_c   1.000
_cell.angle_alpha   90.00
_cell.angle_beta   90.00
_cell.angle_gamma   90.00
#
_symmetry.space_group_name_H-M   'P 1'
#
loop_
_entity.id
_entity.type
_entity.pdbx_description
1 polymer ?
#
loop_
_entity_poly.entity_id
_entity_poly.type
_entity_poly.pdbx_seq_one_letter_code
_entity_poly.pdbx_strand_id
1 'polypeptide(L)'
;QSAVSMILNNKTNVSFSDSTRQKVLDAAKELGYQKKKKSIEQTSKPLSKIILIMCPFLSNHYYTTLVHSITERAHDYGYLTFVAPTLRNPSTEQYYLDLMKNDLDTAGIVYLYPTSFLPEVNDMSKQIPIVNIGDKNDEITFDSIHVSSSKPARLVAEHLISLGHRKITYISTPISDIERSRSKRYDALVATFKEHGFGDDCVSIRSLSPGEYNLLSPNMLEYSSGYNLTKQILEEGTDSTAFVGYNDMVAFGILDALYELKYKVPNDFSVCGFDNIPMADM
;
A
#
# COMPACT_ATOMS: atom_id res chain seq x y z
N GLN A 1 -3.16 -5.75 23.30
CA GLN A 1 -4.18 -5.08 24.15
C GLN A 1 -4.28 -5.83 25.47
N SER A 2 -4.42 -5.09 26.60
CA SER A 2 -4.53 -5.72 27.93
C SER A 2 -5.87 -6.47 28.07
N ALA A 3 -5.91 -7.54 28.88
CA ALA A 3 -7.13 -8.30 29.19
C ALA A 3 -8.29 -7.39 29.67
N VAL A 4 -7.95 -6.37 30.46
CA VAL A 4 -8.90 -5.35 30.94
C VAL A 4 -9.57 -4.62 29.76
N SER A 5 -8.77 -4.14 28.79
CA SER A 5 -9.30 -3.46 27.59
C SER A 5 -10.21 -4.37 26.75
N MET A 6 -9.88 -5.66 26.63
CA MET A 6 -10.68 -6.61 25.86
C MET A 6 -12.03 -6.89 26.55
N ILE A 7 -12.03 -7.06 27.89
CA ILE A 7 -13.25 -7.30 28.66
C ILE A 7 -14.15 -6.06 28.66
N LEU A 8 -13.61 -4.88 28.89
CA LEU A 8 -14.37 -3.62 28.86
C LEU A 8 -14.93 -3.28 27.47
N ASN A 9 -14.30 -3.78 26.40
CA ASN A 9 -14.75 -3.60 25.02
C ASN A 9 -15.58 -4.76 24.46
N ASN A 10 -15.93 -5.73 25.29
CA ASN A 10 -16.80 -6.88 24.93
C ASN A 10 -16.29 -7.63 23.68
N LYS A 11 -14.96 -7.78 23.51
CA LYS A 11 -14.40 -8.52 22.37
C LYS A 11 -14.69 -10.02 22.52
N THR A 12 -15.32 -10.61 21.50
CA THR A 12 -15.78 -12.00 21.49
C THR A 12 -14.74 -13.01 21.01
N ASN A 13 -13.65 -12.54 20.42
CA ASN A 13 -12.58 -13.38 19.87
C ASN A 13 -11.56 -13.88 20.91
N VAL A 14 -11.72 -13.52 22.18
CA VAL A 14 -10.90 -14.02 23.30
C VAL A 14 -11.80 -14.43 24.44
N SER A 15 -11.64 -15.66 24.93
CA SER A 15 -12.40 -16.19 26.07
C SER A 15 -11.71 -15.84 27.40
N PHE A 16 -12.45 -15.29 28.35
CA PHE A 16 -12.04 -15.07 29.74
C PHE A 16 -13.00 -15.79 30.65
N SER A 17 -12.52 -16.29 31.81
CA SER A 17 -13.41 -16.90 32.81
C SER A 17 -14.40 -15.86 33.35
N ASP A 18 -15.59 -16.29 33.71
CA ASP A 18 -16.63 -15.40 34.26
C ASP A 18 -16.15 -14.68 35.52
N SER A 19 -15.35 -15.36 36.37
CA SER A 19 -14.75 -14.74 37.56
C SER A 19 -13.78 -13.61 37.21
N THR A 20 -12.98 -13.76 36.13
CA THR A 20 -12.05 -12.69 35.67
C THR A 20 -12.82 -11.53 35.06
N ARG A 21 -13.87 -11.84 34.30
CA ARG A 21 -14.72 -10.81 33.70
C ARG A 21 -15.42 -10.00 34.81
N GLN A 22 -15.97 -10.64 35.81
CA GLN A 22 -16.67 -10.00 36.91
C GLN A 22 -15.73 -9.09 37.72
N LYS A 23 -14.54 -9.57 38.08
CA LYS A 23 -13.53 -8.76 38.81
C LYS A 23 -13.16 -7.47 38.06
N VAL A 24 -13.03 -7.53 36.75
CA VAL A 24 -12.70 -6.32 35.94
C VAL A 24 -13.87 -5.35 35.89
N LEU A 25 -15.11 -5.85 35.79
CA LEU A 25 -16.30 -5.01 35.80
C LEU A 25 -16.55 -4.34 37.15
N ASP A 26 -16.33 -5.07 38.25
CA ASP A 26 -16.49 -4.56 39.61
C ASP A 26 -15.42 -3.48 39.92
N ALA A 27 -14.16 -3.73 39.55
CA ALA A 27 -13.09 -2.75 39.72
C ALA A 27 -13.36 -1.48 38.84
N ALA A 28 -13.85 -1.64 37.62
CA ALA A 28 -14.23 -0.51 36.79
C ALA A 28 -15.35 0.34 37.40
N LYS A 29 -16.33 -0.31 38.04
CA LYS A 29 -17.43 0.34 38.75
C LYS A 29 -16.95 1.06 40.01
N GLU A 30 -16.10 0.41 40.79
CA GLU A 30 -15.52 0.97 42.04
C GLU A 30 -14.65 2.21 41.77
N LEU A 31 -13.85 2.17 40.68
CA LEU A 31 -13.01 3.29 40.24
C LEU A 31 -13.76 4.37 39.49
N GLY A 32 -15.09 4.26 39.36
CA GLY A 32 -15.90 5.22 38.60
C GLY A 32 -15.53 5.29 37.12
N TYR A 33 -14.92 4.22 36.59
CA TYR A 33 -14.55 4.16 35.18
C TYR A 33 -15.80 4.19 34.31
N GLN A 34 -16.10 5.36 33.78
CA GLN A 34 -17.07 5.50 32.70
C GLN A 34 -16.34 5.27 31.39
N LYS A 35 -16.66 4.17 30.71
CA LYS A 35 -16.29 4.03 29.31
C LYS A 35 -16.74 5.30 28.60
N LYS A 36 -15.79 6.15 28.16
CA LYS A 36 -16.14 7.19 27.21
C LYS A 36 -16.83 6.44 26.07
N LYS A 37 -18.17 6.44 26.08
CA LYS A 37 -18.90 6.18 24.85
C LYS A 37 -18.30 7.15 23.88
N LYS A 38 -17.55 6.67 22.89
CA LYS A 38 -17.51 7.40 21.65
C LYS A 38 -18.98 7.49 21.27
N SER A 39 -19.60 8.56 21.70
CA SER A 39 -20.80 9.03 21.05
C SER A 39 -20.34 9.28 19.63
N ILE A 40 -20.57 8.32 18.77
CA ILE A 40 -21.00 8.63 17.42
C ILE A 40 -22.32 9.34 17.70
N GLU A 41 -22.26 10.62 18.09
CA GLU A 41 -23.30 11.54 17.75
C GLU A 41 -23.35 11.41 16.23
N GLN A 42 -24.32 10.66 15.77
CA GLN A 42 -24.84 10.86 14.42
C GLN A 42 -25.28 12.33 14.44
N THR A 43 -24.31 13.20 14.20
CA THR A 43 -24.56 14.59 13.97
C THR A 43 -25.34 14.58 12.66
N SER A 44 -26.65 14.76 12.79
CA SER A 44 -27.56 15.08 11.70
C SER A 44 -27.23 16.45 11.08
N LYS A 45 -25.98 16.90 11.17
CA LYS A 45 -25.48 18.01 10.39
C LYS A 45 -25.45 17.57 8.94
N PRO A 46 -26.02 18.32 8.02
CA PRO A 46 -25.87 18.03 6.61
C PRO A 46 -24.37 17.91 6.30
N LEU A 47 -23.99 16.84 5.60
CA LEU A 47 -22.64 16.63 5.10
C LEU A 47 -22.33 17.83 4.18
N SER A 48 -21.51 18.78 4.63
CA SER A 48 -21.34 20.07 3.96
C SER A 48 -19.94 20.31 3.44
N LYS A 49 -18.97 19.48 3.82
CA LYS A 49 -17.56 19.66 3.45
C LYS A 49 -17.00 18.44 2.78
N ILE A 50 -16.18 18.65 1.77
CA ILE A 50 -15.63 17.59 0.92
C ILE A 50 -14.15 17.36 1.26
N ILE A 51 -13.76 16.10 1.41
CA ILE A 51 -12.36 15.66 1.40
C ILE A 51 -12.06 15.12 0.01
N LEU A 52 -11.12 15.74 -0.69
CA LEU A 52 -10.62 15.23 -1.98
C LEU A 52 -9.61 14.11 -1.73
N ILE A 53 -9.78 12.99 -2.40
CA ILE A 53 -8.84 11.87 -2.38
C ILE A 53 -8.19 11.76 -3.76
N MET A 54 -6.95 12.20 -3.88
CA MET A 54 -6.15 12.08 -5.09
C MET A 54 -5.55 10.67 -5.15
N CYS A 55 -5.97 9.87 -6.11
CA CYS A 55 -5.44 8.51 -6.31
C CYS A 55 -4.99 8.29 -7.75
N PRO A 56 -3.99 7.41 -8.00
CA PRO A 56 -3.51 7.22 -9.37
C PRO A 56 -4.47 6.37 -10.19
N PHE A 57 -4.94 5.24 -9.64
CA PHE A 57 -5.81 4.28 -10.34
C PHE A 57 -6.81 3.65 -9.39
N LEU A 58 -8.02 3.36 -9.88
CA LEU A 58 -9.04 2.60 -9.15
C LEU A 58 -9.03 1.09 -9.51
N SER A 59 -8.19 0.67 -10.45
CA SER A 59 -8.01 -0.74 -10.80
C SER A 59 -7.09 -1.50 -9.85
N ASN A 60 -6.29 -0.79 -9.02
CA ASN A 60 -5.38 -1.39 -8.06
C ASN A 60 -6.05 -1.49 -6.69
N HIS A 61 -6.14 -2.71 -6.16
CA HIS A 61 -6.81 -3.01 -4.88
C HIS A 61 -6.19 -2.31 -3.67
N TYR A 62 -4.89 -2.02 -3.67
CA TYR A 62 -4.26 -1.22 -2.62
C TYR A 62 -4.90 0.16 -2.50
N TYR A 63 -5.05 0.88 -3.62
CA TYR A 63 -5.65 2.21 -3.59
C TYR A 63 -7.15 2.17 -3.29
N THR A 64 -7.89 1.20 -3.82
CA THR A 64 -9.34 1.10 -3.52
C THR A 64 -9.60 0.77 -2.07
N THR A 65 -8.76 -0.03 -1.42
CA THR A 65 -8.85 -0.31 0.02
C THR A 65 -8.60 0.95 0.85
N LEU A 66 -7.60 1.75 0.49
CA LEU A 66 -7.33 3.03 1.16
C LEU A 66 -8.49 4.01 0.97
N VAL A 67 -8.97 4.18 -0.28
CA VAL A 67 -10.12 5.05 -0.61
C VAL A 67 -11.35 4.65 0.21
N HIS A 68 -11.66 3.35 0.26
CA HIS A 68 -12.80 2.84 1.02
C HIS A 68 -12.68 3.18 2.52
N SER A 69 -11.53 2.86 3.13
CA SER A 69 -11.30 3.11 4.56
C SER A 69 -11.32 4.61 4.91
N ILE A 70 -10.76 5.46 4.04
CA ILE A 70 -10.80 6.91 4.20
C ILE A 70 -12.24 7.41 4.08
N THR A 71 -13.00 6.90 3.11
CA THR A 71 -14.40 7.31 2.87
C THR A 71 -15.29 6.93 4.06
N GLU A 72 -15.20 5.69 4.56
CA GLU A 72 -15.94 5.29 5.76
C GLU A 72 -15.60 6.19 6.95
N ARG A 73 -14.30 6.44 7.14
CA ARG A 73 -13.87 7.24 8.27
C ARG A 73 -14.25 8.71 8.14
N ALA A 74 -14.17 9.29 6.96
CA ALA A 74 -14.63 10.66 6.68
C ALA A 74 -16.13 10.79 6.97
N HIS A 75 -16.94 9.84 6.53
CA HIS A 75 -18.37 9.79 6.78
C HIS A 75 -18.69 9.78 8.28
N ASP A 76 -17.96 9.03 9.10
CA ASP A 76 -18.12 9.00 10.57
C ASP A 76 -17.95 10.39 11.22
N TYR A 77 -17.19 11.27 10.56
CA TYR A 77 -16.95 12.66 11.00
C TYR A 77 -17.80 13.70 10.29
N GLY A 78 -18.74 13.25 9.45
CA GLY A 78 -19.66 14.16 8.76
C GLY A 78 -19.08 14.81 7.50
N TYR A 79 -18.07 14.19 6.87
CA TYR A 79 -17.51 14.66 5.60
C TYR A 79 -17.98 13.78 4.45
N LEU A 80 -18.15 14.39 3.28
CA LEU A 80 -18.22 13.69 2.00
C LEU A 80 -16.80 13.48 1.45
N THR A 81 -16.60 12.46 0.61
CA THR A 81 -15.37 12.29 -0.12
C THR A 81 -15.61 12.44 -1.61
N PHE A 82 -14.69 13.11 -2.29
CA PHE A 82 -14.61 13.15 -3.74
C PHE A 82 -13.34 12.42 -4.17
N VAL A 83 -13.49 11.32 -4.89
CA VAL A 83 -12.36 10.52 -5.35
C VAL A 83 -11.95 10.98 -6.73
N ALA A 84 -10.70 11.41 -6.88
CA ALA A 84 -10.12 11.96 -8.10
C ALA A 84 -9.04 11.02 -8.68
N PRO A 85 -9.40 10.09 -9.57
CA PRO A 85 -8.42 9.24 -10.25
C PRO A 85 -7.69 10.06 -11.31
N THR A 86 -6.39 10.28 -11.10
CA THR A 86 -5.59 11.15 -11.98
C THR A 86 -4.95 10.41 -13.14
N LEU A 87 -4.92 9.07 -13.11
CA LEU A 87 -4.20 8.20 -14.06
C LEU A 87 -2.72 8.59 -14.20
N ARG A 88 -2.14 9.19 -13.14
CA ARG A 88 -0.78 9.79 -13.14
C ARG A 88 -0.56 10.82 -14.24
N ASN A 89 -1.62 11.44 -14.70
CA ASN A 89 -1.56 12.50 -15.71
C ASN A 89 -1.52 13.87 -15.01
N PRO A 90 -0.42 14.64 -15.16
CA PRO A 90 -0.30 15.95 -14.52
C PRO A 90 -1.42 16.93 -14.88
N SER A 91 -1.88 16.91 -16.14
CA SER A 91 -2.97 17.81 -16.56
C SER A 91 -4.29 17.47 -15.86
N THR A 92 -4.57 16.19 -15.62
CA THR A 92 -5.76 15.75 -14.87
C THR A 92 -5.61 16.11 -13.40
N GLU A 93 -4.44 15.94 -12.82
CA GLU A 93 -4.15 16.34 -11.44
C GLU A 93 -4.37 17.85 -11.26
N GLN A 94 -3.80 18.67 -12.15
CA GLN A 94 -3.97 20.14 -12.14
C GLN A 94 -5.44 20.53 -12.23
N TYR A 95 -6.21 19.90 -13.12
CA TYR A 95 -7.63 20.17 -13.25
C TYR A 95 -8.40 19.94 -11.93
N TYR A 96 -8.11 18.84 -11.22
CA TYR A 96 -8.74 18.60 -9.92
C TYR A 96 -8.30 19.61 -8.85
N LEU A 97 -7.03 20.03 -8.85
CA LEU A 97 -6.56 21.08 -7.94
C LEU A 97 -7.27 22.41 -8.19
N ASP A 98 -7.44 22.79 -9.45
CA ASP A 98 -8.13 24.03 -9.84
C ASP A 98 -9.63 23.98 -9.50
N LEU A 99 -10.27 22.82 -9.70
CA LEU A 99 -11.66 22.58 -9.32
C LEU A 99 -11.86 22.79 -7.81
N MET A 100 -10.92 22.26 -6.98
CA MET A 100 -10.97 22.41 -5.53
C MET A 100 -10.80 23.85 -5.06
N LYS A 101 -9.92 24.60 -5.71
CA LYS A 101 -9.67 26.00 -5.36
C LYS A 101 -10.88 26.90 -5.63
N ASN A 102 -11.63 26.61 -6.69
CA ASN A 102 -12.59 27.56 -7.24
C ASN A 102 -14.06 27.18 -6.96
N ASP A 103 -14.40 25.90 -6.90
CA ASP A 103 -15.79 25.46 -7.04
C ASP A 103 -16.32 24.57 -5.90
N LEU A 104 -15.47 24.03 -5.04
CA LEU A 104 -15.89 23.09 -4.01
C LEU A 104 -15.56 23.57 -2.59
N ASP A 105 -16.47 23.33 -1.65
CA ASP A 105 -16.23 23.54 -0.20
C ASP A 105 -15.30 22.43 0.32
N THR A 106 -14.00 22.57 0.03
CA THR A 106 -12.97 21.59 0.33
C THR A 106 -12.51 21.69 1.77
N ALA A 107 -12.69 20.61 2.54
CA ALA A 107 -12.23 20.52 3.92
C ALA A 107 -10.76 20.07 4.03
N GLY A 108 -10.26 19.36 3.01
CA GLY A 108 -8.89 18.86 2.95
C GLY A 108 -8.63 17.97 1.75
N ILE A 109 -7.37 17.64 1.54
CA ILE A 109 -6.90 16.79 0.44
C ILE A 109 -6.08 15.64 1.00
N VAL A 110 -6.32 14.43 0.52
CA VAL A 110 -5.50 13.23 0.80
C VAL A 110 -4.86 12.77 -0.49
N TYR A 111 -3.52 12.75 -0.52
CA TYR A 111 -2.74 12.20 -1.62
C TYR A 111 -2.35 10.76 -1.32
N LEU A 112 -2.65 9.83 -2.23
CA LEU A 112 -2.25 8.42 -2.16
C LEU A 112 -1.03 8.10 -3.04
N TYR A 113 -0.44 9.11 -3.66
CA TYR A 113 0.75 9.02 -4.49
C TYR A 113 1.50 10.36 -4.49
N PRO A 114 2.79 10.39 -4.88
CA PRO A 114 3.53 11.64 -4.97
C PRO A 114 2.94 12.59 -6.01
N THR A 115 2.64 13.81 -5.62
CA THR A 115 2.11 14.85 -6.52
C THR A 115 3.15 15.29 -7.56
N SER A 116 2.68 15.62 -8.76
CA SER A 116 3.50 16.26 -9.82
C SER A 116 3.77 17.74 -9.54
N PHE A 117 3.02 18.37 -8.61
CA PHE A 117 3.03 19.81 -8.32
C PHE A 117 3.43 20.11 -6.89
N LEU A 118 4.49 19.46 -6.39
CA LEU A 118 4.89 19.55 -4.98
C LEU A 118 5.06 20.99 -4.46
N PRO A 119 5.70 21.93 -5.16
CA PRO A 119 5.81 23.31 -4.70
C PRO A 119 4.44 23.98 -4.52
N GLU A 120 3.52 23.78 -5.45
CA GLU A 120 2.18 24.33 -5.41
C GLU A 120 1.35 23.72 -4.27
N VAL A 121 1.41 22.40 -4.08
CA VAL A 121 0.71 21.67 -3.04
C VAL A 121 1.26 22.04 -1.66
N ASN A 122 2.57 22.24 -1.52
CA ASN A 122 3.19 22.80 -0.31
C ASN A 122 2.65 24.19 0.03
N ASP A 123 2.42 25.04 -0.97
CA ASP A 123 1.86 26.36 -0.74
C ASP A 123 0.36 26.30 -0.38
N MET A 124 -0.41 25.46 -1.06
CA MET A 124 -1.82 25.20 -0.75
C MET A 124 -2.04 24.68 0.66
N SER A 125 -1.12 23.88 1.18
CA SER A 125 -1.20 23.28 2.53
C SER A 125 -1.23 24.32 3.66
N LYS A 126 -0.81 25.55 3.39
CA LYS A 126 -0.92 26.68 4.35
C LYS A 126 -2.35 27.15 4.54
N GLN A 127 -3.25 26.83 3.62
CA GLN A 127 -4.66 27.28 3.62
C GLN A 127 -5.64 26.12 3.76
N ILE A 128 -5.33 24.95 3.19
CA ILE A 128 -6.17 23.75 3.20
C ILE A 128 -5.37 22.61 3.83
N PRO A 129 -5.90 21.85 4.81
CA PRO A 129 -5.26 20.68 5.34
C PRO A 129 -4.96 19.66 4.25
N ILE A 130 -3.71 19.22 4.12
CA ILE A 130 -3.28 18.21 3.15
C ILE A 130 -2.53 17.10 3.88
N VAL A 131 -2.80 15.85 3.50
CA VAL A 131 -2.12 14.67 4.03
C VAL A 131 -1.62 13.82 2.86
N ASN A 132 -0.35 13.41 2.91
CA ASN A 132 0.19 12.42 1.99
C ASN A 132 0.28 11.05 2.66
N ILE A 133 -0.01 9.98 1.92
CA ILE A 133 0.23 8.60 2.32
C ILE A 133 1.25 7.99 1.37
N GLY A 134 2.44 7.69 1.85
CA GLY A 134 3.49 7.14 1.01
C GLY A 134 4.87 7.10 1.68
N ASP A 135 5.90 6.89 0.88
CA ASP A 135 7.28 6.93 1.36
C ASP A 135 7.68 8.33 1.84
N LYS A 136 8.60 8.37 2.83
CA LYS A 136 9.13 9.62 3.33
C LYS A 136 9.76 10.45 2.21
N ASN A 137 9.34 11.71 2.12
CA ASN A 137 9.92 12.73 1.27
C ASN A 137 10.13 14.01 2.10
N ASP A 138 11.37 14.40 2.30
CA ASP A 138 11.74 15.56 3.14
C ASP A 138 11.39 16.92 2.48
N GLU A 139 11.01 16.93 1.21
CA GLU A 139 10.54 18.13 0.49
C GLU A 139 9.07 18.45 0.76
N ILE A 140 8.31 17.51 1.35
CA ILE A 140 6.91 17.69 1.75
C ILE A 140 6.87 18.52 3.04
N THR A 141 6.13 19.64 3.03
CA THR A 141 5.96 20.53 4.18
C THR A 141 4.61 20.39 4.89
N PHE A 142 3.75 19.50 4.43
CA PHE A 142 2.45 19.16 5.02
C PHE A 142 2.48 17.77 5.67
N ASP A 143 1.38 17.39 6.33
CA ASP A 143 1.30 16.13 7.05
C ASP A 143 1.49 14.92 6.14
N SER A 144 2.22 13.92 6.64
CA SER A 144 2.50 12.71 5.88
C SER A 144 2.45 11.47 6.75
N ILE A 145 1.76 10.44 6.25
CA ILE A 145 1.76 9.10 6.83
C ILE A 145 2.81 8.29 6.09
N HIS A 146 3.89 7.97 6.80
CA HIS A 146 5.01 7.24 6.20
C HIS A 146 4.74 5.75 6.16
N VAL A 147 4.76 5.19 4.96
CA VAL A 147 4.73 3.74 4.70
C VAL A 147 6.11 3.34 4.18
N SER A 148 6.89 2.67 5.01
CA SER A 148 8.24 2.24 4.63
C SER A 148 8.17 1.16 3.54
N SER A 149 8.80 1.39 2.39
CA SER A 149 8.96 0.39 1.34
C SER A 149 10.15 -0.55 1.59
N SER A 150 11.19 -0.07 2.27
CA SER A 150 12.41 -0.85 2.53
C SER A 150 12.21 -1.91 3.61
N LYS A 151 11.46 -1.63 4.68
CA LYS A 151 11.28 -2.57 5.79
C LYS A 151 10.59 -3.89 5.37
N PRO A 152 9.47 -3.87 4.64
CA PRO A 152 8.87 -5.10 4.13
C PRO A 152 9.78 -5.87 3.16
N ALA A 153 10.52 -5.16 2.29
CA ALA A 153 11.45 -5.80 1.36
C ALA A 153 12.59 -6.52 2.09
N ARG A 154 13.11 -5.93 3.17
CA ARG A 154 14.06 -6.60 4.06
C ARG A 154 13.50 -7.90 4.61
N LEU A 155 12.26 -7.89 5.14
CA LEU A 155 11.61 -9.09 5.68
C LEU A 155 11.45 -10.18 4.61
N VAL A 156 11.08 -9.82 3.38
CA VAL A 156 11.01 -10.76 2.25
C VAL A 156 12.39 -11.36 1.94
N ALA A 157 13.43 -10.53 1.89
CA ALA A 157 14.79 -11.01 1.64
C ALA A 157 15.27 -11.98 2.75
N GLU A 158 15.11 -11.59 4.02
CA GLU A 158 15.46 -12.44 5.18
C GLU A 158 14.71 -13.78 5.14
N HIS A 159 13.42 -13.76 4.80
CA HIS A 159 12.61 -14.97 4.66
C HIS A 159 13.13 -15.88 3.53
N LEU A 160 13.36 -15.33 2.34
CA LEU A 160 13.89 -16.11 1.20
C LEU A 160 15.27 -16.68 1.50
N ILE A 161 16.16 -15.91 2.13
CA ILE A 161 17.49 -16.39 2.56
C ILE A 161 17.35 -17.54 3.55
N SER A 162 16.43 -17.45 4.52
CA SER A 162 16.18 -18.50 5.52
C SER A 162 15.67 -19.80 4.91
N LEU A 163 14.94 -19.72 3.79
CA LEU A 163 14.48 -20.87 3.00
C LEU A 163 15.55 -21.44 2.06
N GLY A 164 16.75 -20.85 2.02
CA GLY A 164 17.87 -21.34 1.22
C GLY A 164 18.01 -20.70 -0.16
N HIS A 165 17.19 -19.71 -0.50
CA HIS A 165 17.37 -18.97 -1.76
C HIS A 165 18.67 -18.14 -1.73
N ARG A 166 19.39 -18.15 -2.86
CA ARG A 166 20.68 -17.44 -3.02
C ARG A 166 20.68 -16.50 -4.20
N LYS A 167 19.83 -16.77 -5.19
CA LYS A 167 19.60 -15.91 -6.36
C LYS A 167 18.11 -15.69 -6.54
N ILE A 168 17.71 -14.43 -6.65
CA ILE A 168 16.33 -14.02 -6.82
C ILE A 168 16.20 -12.96 -7.92
N THR A 169 15.05 -12.89 -8.53
CA THR A 169 14.74 -11.82 -9.50
C THR A 169 13.58 -10.96 -8.98
N TYR A 170 13.82 -9.67 -8.83
CA TYR A 170 12.79 -8.67 -8.55
C TYR A 170 12.16 -8.19 -9.87
N ILE A 171 10.84 -8.32 -9.98
CA ILE A 171 10.07 -7.91 -11.16
C ILE A 171 9.22 -6.69 -10.84
N SER A 172 9.37 -5.64 -11.64
CA SER A 172 8.72 -4.35 -11.42
C SER A 172 8.15 -3.78 -12.72
N THR A 173 7.17 -2.90 -12.59
CA THR A 173 6.84 -1.90 -13.62
C THR A 173 7.98 -0.88 -13.74
N PRO A 174 8.01 0.02 -14.74
CA PRO A 174 9.12 0.96 -14.91
C PRO A 174 9.47 1.71 -13.63
N ILE A 175 10.76 1.80 -13.35
CA ILE A 175 11.28 2.53 -12.19
C ILE A 175 11.48 3.99 -12.60
N SER A 176 10.97 4.92 -11.81
CA SER A 176 11.13 6.36 -12.00
C SER A 176 11.56 7.03 -10.69
N ASP A 177 12.17 8.20 -10.81
CA ASP A 177 12.58 9.00 -9.65
C ASP A 177 11.40 9.50 -8.82
N ILE A 178 10.22 9.58 -9.42
CA ILE A 178 8.99 10.02 -8.76
C ILE A 178 8.45 8.91 -7.85
N GLU A 179 8.51 7.65 -8.31
CA GLU A 179 7.98 6.49 -7.59
C GLU A 179 9.08 5.69 -6.89
N ARG A 180 9.64 6.27 -5.88
CA ARG A 180 10.77 5.71 -5.12
C ARG A 180 10.46 4.41 -4.38
N SER A 181 9.20 4.02 -4.20
CA SER A 181 8.84 2.78 -3.51
C SER A 181 9.41 1.52 -4.20
N ARG A 182 9.43 1.52 -5.53
CA ARG A 182 9.94 0.39 -6.33
C ARG A 182 11.44 0.23 -6.19
N SER A 183 12.20 1.33 -6.36
CA SER A 183 13.65 1.33 -6.16
C SER A 183 14.03 1.03 -4.72
N LYS A 184 13.35 1.62 -3.74
CA LYS A 184 13.60 1.33 -2.31
C LYS A 184 13.37 -0.12 -1.93
N ARG A 185 12.38 -0.80 -2.52
CA ARG A 185 12.19 -2.25 -2.33
C ARG A 185 13.37 -3.03 -2.91
N TYR A 186 13.76 -2.74 -4.15
CA TYR A 186 14.93 -3.36 -4.79
C TYR A 186 16.21 -3.14 -4.00
N ASP A 187 16.51 -1.89 -3.65
CA ASP A 187 17.71 -1.54 -2.89
C ASP A 187 17.77 -2.26 -1.53
N ALA A 188 16.62 -2.41 -0.87
CA ALA A 188 16.55 -3.13 0.39
C ALA A 188 16.75 -4.65 0.22
N LEU A 189 16.24 -5.26 -0.87
CA LEU A 189 16.54 -6.66 -1.20
C LEU A 189 18.05 -6.86 -1.41
N VAL A 190 18.67 -6.02 -2.24
CA VAL A 190 20.12 -6.05 -2.51
C VAL A 190 20.93 -5.86 -1.23
N ALA A 191 20.62 -4.84 -0.45
CA ALA A 191 21.32 -4.55 0.81
C ALA A 191 21.25 -5.73 1.79
N THR A 192 20.06 -6.36 1.91
CA THR A 192 19.87 -7.49 2.82
C THR A 192 20.66 -8.72 2.37
N PHE A 193 20.69 -9.04 1.08
CA PHE A 193 21.51 -10.13 0.56
C PHE A 193 23.00 -9.87 0.81
N LYS A 194 23.49 -8.64 0.61
CA LYS A 194 24.88 -8.24 0.92
C LYS A 194 25.22 -8.38 2.41
N GLU A 195 24.34 -7.94 3.31
CA GLU A 195 24.50 -8.08 4.76
C GLU A 195 24.65 -9.56 5.19
N HIS A 196 24.07 -10.49 4.43
CA HIS A 196 24.21 -11.93 4.63
C HIS A 196 25.39 -12.56 3.88
N GLY A 197 26.27 -11.75 3.29
CA GLY A 197 27.51 -12.20 2.65
C GLY A 197 27.35 -12.68 1.20
N PHE A 198 26.22 -12.37 0.54
CA PHE A 198 26.01 -12.70 -0.88
C PHE A 198 26.54 -11.60 -1.80
N GLY A 199 26.92 -12.00 -3.04
CA GLY A 199 27.43 -11.07 -4.05
C GLY A 199 26.38 -10.17 -4.68
N ASP A 200 26.85 -9.22 -5.49
CA ASP A 200 25.99 -8.22 -6.17
C ASP A 200 25.08 -8.83 -7.24
N ASP A 201 25.42 -10.02 -7.74
CA ASP A 201 24.66 -10.76 -8.75
C ASP A 201 23.53 -11.63 -8.18
N CYS A 202 23.34 -11.63 -6.85
CA CYS A 202 22.34 -12.46 -6.19
C CYS A 202 20.91 -11.91 -6.28
N VAL A 203 20.75 -10.63 -6.54
CA VAL A 203 19.44 -9.98 -6.74
C VAL A 203 19.43 -9.26 -8.08
N SER A 204 18.80 -9.89 -9.06
CA SER A 204 18.58 -9.26 -10.37
C SER A 204 17.27 -8.44 -10.39
N ILE A 205 17.18 -7.49 -11.31
CA ILE A 205 15.98 -6.70 -11.54
C ILE A 205 15.54 -6.81 -12.99
N ARG A 206 14.23 -6.97 -13.17
CA ARG A 206 13.57 -6.88 -14.49
C ARG A 206 12.41 -5.91 -14.42
N SER A 207 12.37 -5.01 -15.39
CA SER A 207 11.25 -4.08 -15.56
C SER A 207 11.01 -3.81 -17.04
N LEU A 208 9.77 -3.54 -17.41
CA LEU A 208 9.47 -3.09 -18.76
C LEU A 208 10.06 -1.69 -19.00
N SER A 209 10.44 -1.41 -20.23
CA SER A 209 10.70 -0.04 -20.65
C SER A 209 9.40 0.80 -20.59
N PRO A 210 9.49 2.14 -20.47
CA PRO A 210 8.29 2.99 -20.53
C PRO A 210 7.46 2.80 -21.81
N GLY A 211 8.11 2.50 -22.93
CA GLY A 211 7.43 2.23 -24.22
C GLY A 211 6.60 0.96 -24.16
N GLU A 212 7.15 -0.14 -23.68
CA GLU A 212 6.45 -1.42 -23.53
C GLU A 212 5.29 -1.31 -22.53
N TYR A 213 5.53 -0.63 -21.42
CA TYR A 213 4.53 -0.41 -20.38
C TYR A 213 3.31 0.35 -20.92
N ASN A 214 3.51 1.36 -21.76
CA ASN A 214 2.42 2.14 -22.35
C ASN A 214 1.59 1.36 -23.39
N LEU A 215 2.09 0.22 -23.88
CA LEU A 215 1.35 -0.66 -24.78
C LEU A 215 0.40 -1.62 -24.04
N LEU A 216 0.56 -1.75 -22.72
CA LEU A 216 -0.29 -2.64 -21.93
C LEU A 216 -1.65 -1.99 -21.62
N SER A 217 -2.66 -2.84 -21.40
CA SER A 217 -3.98 -2.38 -20.95
C SER A 217 -3.87 -1.69 -19.59
N PRO A 218 -4.40 -0.47 -19.42
CA PRO A 218 -4.31 0.26 -18.14
C PRO A 218 -4.84 -0.52 -16.93
N ASN A 219 -5.84 -1.37 -17.13
CA ASN A 219 -6.46 -2.14 -16.04
C ASN A 219 -5.63 -3.37 -15.60
N MET A 220 -4.64 -3.78 -16.39
CA MET A 220 -3.85 -5.00 -16.18
C MET A 220 -2.34 -4.73 -16.20
N LEU A 221 -1.92 -3.47 -16.09
CA LEU A 221 -0.51 -3.07 -16.26
C LEU A 221 0.45 -3.89 -15.39
N GLU A 222 0.17 -3.98 -14.10
CA GLU A 222 1.03 -4.64 -13.13
C GLU A 222 1.06 -6.16 -13.34
N TYR A 223 -0.12 -6.77 -13.48
CA TYR A 223 -0.26 -8.18 -13.77
C TYR A 223 0.44 -8.55 -15.10
N SER A 224 0.16 -7.83 -16.18
CA SER A 224 0.77 -8.10 -17.49
C SER A 224 2.29 -7.91 -17.48
N SER A 225 2.80 -6.97 -16.68
CA SER A 225 4.25 -6.80 -16.48
C SER A 225 4.86 -8.06 -15.85
N GLY A 226 4.26 -8.56 -14.76
CA GLY A 226 4.68 -9.79 -14.11
C GLY A 226 4.68 -10.99 -15.05
N TYR A 227 3.57 -11.17 -15.76
CA TYR A 227 3.39 -12.29 -16.70
C TYR A 227 4.40 -12.26 -17.86
N ASN A 228 4.50 -11.13 -18.57
CA ASN A 228 5.36 -11.03 -19.76
C ASN A 228 6.83 -11.13 -19.40
N LEU A 229 7.29 -10.42 -18.35
CA LEU A 229 8.68 -10.45 -17.93
C LEU A 229 9.10 -11.83 -17.42
N THR A 230 8.22 -12.55 -16.72
CA THR A 230 8.53 -13.91 -16.27
C THR A 230 8.73 -14.85 -17.45
N LYS A 231 7.89 -14.76 -18.48
CA LYS A 231 8.07 -15.57 -19.71
C LYS A 231 9.41 -15.27 -20.38
N GLN A 232 9.74 -13.99 -20.55
CA GLN A 232 11.02 -13.58 -21.14
C GLN A 232 12.22 -14.10 -20.33
N ILE A 233 12.20 -13.97 -19.00
CA ILE A 233 13.27 -14.44 -18.12
C ILE A 233 13.48 -15.96 -18.26
N LEU A 234 12.40 -16.71 -18.34
CA LEU A 234 12.47 -18.17 -18.46
C LEU A 234 12.92 -18.61 -19.86
N GLU A 235 12.55 -17.89 -20.92
CA GLU A 235 13.02 -18.10 -22.28
C GLU A 235 14.54 -17.78 -22.41
N GLU A 236 15.01 -16.72 -21.77
CA GLU A 236 16.43 -16.34 -21.73
C GLU A 236 17.27 -17.29 -20.87
N GLY A 237 16.62 -18.02 -19.95
CA GLY A 237 17.24 -18.83 -18.92
C GLY A 237 17.60 -18.01 -17.67
N THR A 238 17.41 -18.62 -16.50
CA THR A 238 17.70 -17.98 -15.21
C THR A 238 18.25 -18.98 -14.21
N ASP A 239 19.12 -18.52 -13.33
CA ASP A 239 19.59 -19.23 -12.15
C ASP A 239 18.91 -18.76 -10.86
N SER A 240 17.96 -17.83 -10.96
CA SER A 240 17.10 -17.43 -9.84
C SER A 240 16.17 -18.57 -9.45
N THR A 241 16.00 -18.75 -8.15
CA THR A 241 15.11 -19.76 -7.57
C THR A 241 13.86 -19.14 -6.93
N ALA A 242 13.78 -17.81 -6.89
CA ALA A 242 12.61 -17.09 -6.45
C ALA A 242 12.40 -15.82 -7.25
N PHE A 243 11.13 -15.48 -7.44
CA PHE A 243 10.69 -14.21 -8.02
C PHE A 243 10.00 -13.35 -6.95
N VAL A 244 10.32 -12.06 -6.94
CA VAL A 244 9.69 -11.08 -6.07
C VAL A 244 8.99 -10.03 -6.92
N GLY A 245 7.68 -10.06 -6.96
CA GLY A 245 6.87 -9.03 -7.60
C GLY A 245 6.90 -7.74 -6.77
N TYR A 246 6.98 -6.59 -7.44
CA TYR A 246 6.97 -5.31 -6.71
C TYR A 246 5.67 -5.10 -5.92
N ASN A 247 4.58 -5.76 -6.31
CA ASN A 247 3.32 -5.88 -5.57
C ASN A 247 2.63 -7.22 -5.89
N ASP A 248 1.46 -7.47 -5.27
CA ASP A 248 0.72 -8.71 -5.44
C ASP A 248 0.19 -8.90 -6.87
N MET A 249 -0.20 -7.82 -7.55
CA MET A 249 -0.68 -7.92 -8.94
C MET A 249 0.44 -8.38 -9.89
N VAL A 250 1.67 -7.91 -9.69
CA VAL A 250 2.85 -8.43 -10.42
C VAL A 250 3.11 -9.88 -10.02
N ALA A 251 3.00 -10.23 -8.73
CA ALA A 251 3.18 -11.61 -8.26
C ALA A 251 2.15 -12.57 -8.87
N PHE A 252 0.90 -12.17 -9.03
CA PHE A 252 -0.10 -12.99 -9.74
C PHE A 252 0.26 -13.20 -11.23
N GLY A 253 0.75 -12.17 -11.90
CA GLY A 253 1.25 -12.32 -13.27
C GLY A 253 2.41 -13.32 -13.35
N ILE A 254 3.34 -13.28 -12.37
CA ILE A 254 4.43 -14.26 -12.26
C ILE A 254 3.87 -15.66 -12.08
N LEU A 255 2.94 -15.86 -11.15
CA LEU A 255 2.33 -17.16 -10.87
C LEU A 255 1.64 -17.74 -12.11
N ASP A 256 0.88 -16.95 -12.84
CA ASP A 256 0.18 -17.41 -14.04
C ASP A 256 1.16 -17.80 -15.17
N ALA A 257 2.23 -17.02 -15.37
CA ALA A 257 3.27 -17.37 -16.33
C ALA A 257 3.98 -18.69 -15.96
N LEU A 258 4.32 -18.88 -14.68
CA LEU A 258 4.90 -20.13 -14.19
C LEU A 258 3.95 -21.31 -14.38
N TYR A 259 2.68 -21.13 -14.05
CA TYR A 259 1.66 -22.17 -14.20
C TYR A 259 1.46 -22.58 -15.68
N GLU A 260 1.36 -21.59 -16.58
CA GLU A 260 1.24 -21.86 -18.03
C GLU A 260 2.43 -22.66 -18.56
N LEU A 261 3.64 -22.33 -18.11
CA LEU A 261 4.88 -23.02 -18.49
C LEU A 261 5.12 -24.32 -17.72
N LYS A 262 4.15 -24.77 -16.89
CA LYS A 262 4.17 -26.02 -16.13
C LYS A 262 5.19 -26.08 -14.99
N TYR A 263 5.69 -24.94 -14.53
CA TYR A 263 6.49 -24.87 -13.32
C TYR A 263 5.62 -24.97 -12.06
N LYS A 264 6.18 -25.57 -11.01
CA LYS A 264 5.51 -25.75 -9.71
C LYS A 264 6.00 -24.73 -8.71
N VAL A 265 5.05 -24.02 -8.11
CA VAL A 265 5.32 -23.12 -6.99
C VAL A 265 4.88 -23.82 -5.70
N PRO A 266 5.72 -23.92 -4.66
CA PRO A 266 7.07 -23.35 -4.54
C PRO A 266 8.22 -24.28 -4.98
N ASN A 267 7.96 -25.45 -5.58
CA ASN A 267 8.98 -26.50 -5.77
C ASN A 267 10.07 -26.11 -6.77
N ASP A 268 9.69 -25.51 -7.91
CA ASP A 268 10.64 -25.06 -8.93
C ASP A 268 11.05 -23.59 -8.68
N PHE A 269 10.09 -22.76 -8.30
CA PHE A 269 10.29 -21.34 -7.97
C PHE A 269 9.43 -20.94 -6.79
N SER A 270 9.98 -20.11 -5.90
CA SER A 270 9.17 -19.37 -4.90
C SER A 270 8.73 -18.03 -5.46
N VAL A 271 7.55 -17.55 -5.04
CA VAL A 271 7.01 -16.24 -5.44
C VAL A 271 6.61 -15.44 -4.21
N CYS A 272 7.01 -14.18 -4.17
CA CYS A 272 6.58 -13.22 -3.14
C CYS A 272 6.03 -11.96 -3.79
N GLY A 273 5.09 -11.29 -3.09
CA GLY A 273 4.53 -9.99 -3.45
C GLY A 273 4.53 -9.04 -2.26
N PHE A 274 3.86 -7.91 -2.43
CA PHE A 274 3.61 -6.90 -1.40
C PHE A 274 2.18 -6.39 -1.57
N ASP A 275 1.65 -5.77 -0.53
CA ASP A 275 0.36 -5.10 -0.37
C ASP A 275 -0.66 -5.96 0.40
N ASN A 276 -0.60 -7.29 0.38
CA ASN A 276 -1.53 -8.21 1.02
C ASN A 276 -2.99 -7.90 0.63
N ILE A 277 -3.24 -7.81 -0.68
CA ILE A 277 -4.58 -7.60 -1.20
C ILE A 277 -5.46 -8.84 -0.93
N PRO A 278 -6.81 -8.72 -0.87
CA PRO A 278 -7.68 -9.83 -0.49
C PRO A 278 -7.49 -11.13 -1.28
N MET A 279 -7.04 -11.03 -2.53
CA MET A 279 -6.76 -12.21 -3.38
C MET A 279 -5.46 -12.93 -3.00
N ALA A 280 -4.57 -12.32 -2.20
CA ALA A 280 -3.33 -12.96 -1.77
C ALA A 280 -3.58 -14.15 -0.80
N ASP A 281 -4.74 -14.19 -0.16
CA ASP A 281 -5.15 -15.29 0.73
C ASP A 281 -5.86 -16.44 -0.02
N MET A 282 -6.07 -16.33 -1.33
CA MET A 282 -6.74 -17.31 -2.18
C MET A 282 -5.73 -18.24 -2.86
#